data_2986911bb36c07561d6a686f8e47a71c
#
_entry.id   2986911bb36c07561d6a686f8e47a71c
#
_cell.length_a   1.000
_cell.length_b   1.000
_cell.length_c   1.000
_cell.angle_alpha   90.00
_cell.angle_beta   90.00
_cell.angle_gamma   90.00
#
_symmetry.space_group_name_H-M   'P 1'
#
loop_
_entity.id
_entity.type
_entity.pdbx_description
1 polymer ?
#
loop_
_entity_poly.entity_id
_entity_poly.type
_entity_poly.pdbx_seq_one_letter_code
_entity_poly.pdbx_strand_id
1 'polypeptide(L)'
;STLVGCTLTGTDFALKDKSFNVNEKVVTKPGSEKEAPTRAPKAATCIAFGDFRAIEAKNLERSSLQRQQLFEDARKAYQQALSIEPDNLQALVGLARLYSSMEDYQHAQETYELAGKKHPKEAGIWFELGMLHARKKEWDIALADLALAVKLEPENRQFINTYGFALCRNGKFEESYKVFIKINEPAKAHYQVARMMEHVGKKEEAREHLIKALANQPDFPDAKEMLTSLGQ
;
A
#
# COMPACT_ATOMS: atom_id res chain seq x y z
N SER A 1 31.20 -8.03 11.88
CA SER A 1 30.05 -8.31 10.99
C SER A 1 29.89 -7.15 10.02
N THR A 2 30.48 -7.32 8.87
CA THR A 2 30.58 -6.36 7.78
C THR A 2 29.23 -6.16 7.11
N LEU A 3 28.79 -4.91 7.08
CA LEU A 3 27.68 -4.44 6.23
C LEU A 3 28.05 -4.70 4.78
N VAL A 4 27.38 -5.67 4.16
CA VAL A 4 27.43 -5.89 2.73
C VAL A 4 26.60 -4.79 2.09
N GLY A 5 27.26 -3.85 1.44
CA GLY A 5 26.58 -2.87 0.59
C GLY A 5 25.72 -3.56 -0.47
N CYS A 6 24.72 -2.86 -1.03
CA CYS A 6 23.91 -3.35 -2.16
C CYS A 6 24.79 -3.60 -3.40
N THR A 7 25.66 -4.58 -3.35
CA THR A 7 26.42 -5.03 -4.51
C THR A 7 25.62 -6.14 -5.17
N LEU A 8 24.84 -5.79 -6.18
CA LEU A 8 24.41 -6.74 -7.21
C LEU A 8 25.67 -7.16 -7.99
N THR A 9 26.39 -8.14 -7.47
CA THR A 9 27.35 -8.86 -8.31
C THR A 9 26.54 -9.79 -9.19
N GLY A 10 26.76 -9.70 -10.52
CA GLY A 10 26.00 -10.41 -11.55
C GLY A 10 26.06 -11.95 -11.52
N THR A 11 26.43 -12.55 -10.40
CA THR A 11 26.53 -14.01 -10.21
C THR A 11 25.31 -14.64 -9.56
N ASP A 12 24.40 -13.86 -8.95
CA ASP A 12 23.22 -14.44 -8.26
C ASP A 12 22.00 -14.66 -9.18
N PHE A 13 22.07 -14.23 -10.44
CA PHE A 13 20.94 -14.34 -11.37
C PHE A 13 21.01 -15.51 -12.35
N ALA A 14 22.08 -16.31 -12.31
CA ALA A 14 22.31 -17.42 -13.25
C ALA A 14 22.43 -18.77 -12.52
N LEU A 15 21.44 -19.14 -11.72
CA LEU A 15 21.44 -20.47 -11.12
C LEU A 15 20.14 -21.20 -11.31
N LYS A 16 20.00 -21.81 -12.50
CA LYS A 16 19.51 -23.20 -12.59
C LYS A 16 20.22 -23.90 -13.71
N ASP A 17 20.78 -25.05 -13.34
CA ASP A 17 21.31 -26.12 -14.18
C ASP A 17 22.68 -25.89 -14.85
N LYS A 18 23.74 -26.15 -14.06
CA LYS A 18 24.89 -26.95 -14.53
C LYS A 18 25.61 -27.54 -13.33
N SER A 19 25.70 -28.84 -13.30
CA SER A 19 26.53 -29.65 -12.39
C SER A 19 27.99 -29.13 -12.45
N PHE A 20 28.44 -28.49 -11.37
CA PHE A 20 29.81 -28.03 -11.24
C PHE A 20 30.69 -29.20 -10.79
N ASN A 21 31.63 -29.61 -11.66
CA ASN A 21 32.59 -30.64 -11.34
C ASN A 21 33.73 -30.01 -10.52
N VAL A 22 33.86 -30.40 -9.25
CA VAL A 22 34.72 -29.78 -8.22
C VAL A 22 36.24 -30.11 -8.40
N ASN A 23 36.66 -30.72 -9.49
CA ASN A 23 38.02 -31.25 -9.62
C ASN A 23 38.93 -30.56 -10.66
N GLU A 24 38.63 -29.34 -11.09
CA GLU A 24 39.66 -28.56 -11.83
C GLU A 24 40.37 -27.60 -10.89
N LYS A 25 41.65 -27.90 -10.62
CA LYS A 25 42.60 -26.99 -9.98
C LYS A 25 42.88 -25.83 -10.92
N VAL A 26 42.16 -24.71 -10.72
CA VAL A 26 42.52 -23.44 -11.36
C VAL A 26 43.75 -22.91 -10.65
N VAL A 27 44.90 -23.03 -11.28
CA VAL A 27 46.13 -22.35 -10.87
C VAL A 27 46.02 -20.90 -11.28
N THR A 28 45.55 -20.05 -10.39
CA THR A 28 45.59 -18.59 -10.57
C THR A 28 46.99 -18.07 -10.24
N LYS A 29 47.65 -17.45 -11.22
CA LYS A 29 48.84 -16.64 -10.97
C LYS A 29 48.46 -15.44 -10.10
N PRO A 30 49.29 -15.03 -9.11
CA PRO A 30 49.06 -13.82 -8.35
C PRO A 30 49.35 -12.60 -9.22
N GLY A 31 48.39 -12.18 -9.99
CA GLY A 31 48.33 -10.86 -10.63
C GLY A 31 47.47 -9.96 -9.77
N SER A 32 48.04 -8.82 -9.37
CA SER A 32 47.30 -7.78 -8.65
C SER A 32 46.11 -7.31 -9.47
N GLU A 33 44.95 -7.96 -9.32
CA GLU A 33 43.66 -7.37 -9.70
C GLU A 33 43.48 -6.15 -8.79
N LYS A 34 43.74 -4.96 -9.33
CA LYS A 34 43.21 -3.74 -8.77
C LYS A 34 41.69 -3.91 -8.80
N GLU A 35 41.08 -4.17 -7.64
CA GLU A 35 39.65 -4.12 -7.50
C GLU A 35 39.19 -2.80 -8.13
N ALA A 36 38.37 -2.88 -9.17
CA ALA A 36 37.78 -1.70 -9.76
C ALA A 36 37.03 -0.98 -8.62
N PRO A 37 37.18 0.36 -8.49
CA PRO A 37 36.54 1.07 -7.39
C PRO A 37 35.04 0.78 -7.44
N THR A 38 34.55 0.05 -6.45
CA THR A 38 33.12 -0.25 -6.31
C THR A 38 32.40 1.07 -6.17
N ARG A 39 31.73 1.50 -7.26
CA ARG A 39 30.97 2.75 -7.25
C ARG A 39 29.89 2.65 -6.19
N ALA A 40 29.87 3.59 -5.25
CA ALA A 40 28.84 3.65 -4.21
C ALA A 40 27.43 3.52 -4.86
N PRO A 41 26.54 2.70 -4.30
CA PRO A 41 25.23 2.49 -4.86
C PRO A 41 24.47 3.83 -4.88
N LYS A 42 23.65 4.03 -5.93
CA LYS A 42 22.75 5.18 -5.99
C LYS A 42 21.49 4.89 -5.17
N ALA A 43 20.85 5.94 -4.64
CA ALA A 43 19.58 5.79 -3.91
C ALA A 43 18.54 4.99 -4.71
N ALA A 44 18.39 5.27 -6.00
CA ALA A 44 17.49 4.54 -6.89
C ALA A 44 17.77 3.02 -6.96
N THR A 45 19.04 2.60 -6.92
CA THR A 45 19.41 1.17 -6.90
C THR A 45 18.99 0.52 -5.59
N CYS A 46 19.20 1.21 -4.46
CA CYS A 46 18.79 0.73 -3.15
C CYS A 46 17.26 0.63 -3.05
N ILE A 47 16.52 1.60 -3.60
CA ILE A 47 15.05 1.57 -3.65
C ILE A 47 14.58 0.37 -4.47
N ALA A 48 15.09 0.19 -5.68
CA ALA A 48 14.70 -0.94 -6.54
C ALA A 48 14.98 -2.30 -5.87
N PHE A 49 16.10 -2.43 -5.16
CA PHE A 49 16.39 -3.63 -4.38
C PHE A 49 15.42 -3.81 -3.21
N GLY A 50 15.09 -2.73 -2.49
CA GLY A 50 14.11 -2.73 -1.42
C GLY A 50 12.72 -3.17 -1.92
N ASP A 51 12.26 -2.59 -3.03
CA ASP A 51 10.98 -2.95 -3.67
C ASP A 51 10.95 -4.44 -4.05
N PHE A 52 12.02 -4.93 -4.68
CA PHE A 52 12.13 -6.34 -5.06
C PHE A 52 12.03 -7.26 -3.83
N ARG A 53 12.78 -6.99 -2.76
CA ARG A 53 12.73 -7.78 -1.53
C ARG A 53 11.37 -7.71 -0.83
N ALA A 54 10.75 -6.53 -0.82
CA ALA A 54 9.41 -6.35 -0.23
C ALA A 54 8.32 -7.13 -1.00
N ILE A 55 8.44 -7.20 -2.33
CA ILE A 55 7.54 -8.01 -3.18
C ILE A 55 7.76 -9.51 -2.90
N GLU A 56 9.01 -9.97 -2.91
CA GLU A 56 9.36 -11.36 -2.62
C GLU A 56 8.88 -11.82 -1.23
N ALA A 57 8.92 -10.93 -0.23
CA ALA A 57 8.44 -11.22 1.11
C ALA A 57 6.93 -11.50 1.19
N LYS A 58 6.15 -11.01 0.21
CA LYS A 58 4.70 -11.26 0.12
C LYS A 58 4.35 -12.61 -0.49
N ASN A 59 5.32 -13.33 -1.05
CA ASN A 59 5.08 -14.65 -1.62
C ASN A 59 4.72 -15.65 -0.52
N LEU A 60 3.53 -16.24 -0.64
CA LEU A 60 2.97 -17.18 0.35
C LEU A 60 3.71 -18.52 0.43
N GLU A 61 4.50 -18.87 -0.59
CA GLU A 61 5.31 -20.09 -0.60
C GLU A 61 6.57 -19.98 0.29
N ARG A 62 6.92 -18.77 0.73
CA ARG A 62 8.08 -18.54 1.60
C ARG A 62 7.76 -18.90 3.05
N SER A 63 8.72 -19.52 3.73
CA SER A 63 8.62 -19.72 5.18
C SER A 63 8.59 -18.40 5.94
N SER A 64 8.10 -18.41 7.18
CA SER A 64 8.07 -17.21 8.03
C SER A 64 9.47 -16.61 8.21
N LEU A 65 10.49 -17.45 8.40
CA LEU A 65 11.88 -17.00 8.54
C LEU A 65 12.41 -16.35 7.25
N GLN A 66 12.13 -16.95 6.09
CA GLN A 66 12.52 -16.35 4.80
C GLN A 66 11.83 -15.01 4.57
N ARG A 67 10.54 -14.89 4.88
CA ARG A 67 9.82 -13.62 4.77
C ARG A 67 10.41 -12.54 5.69
N GLN A 68 10.73 -12.91 6.93
CA GLN A 68 11.34 -12.00 7.88
C GLN A 68 12.70 -11.48 7.38
N GLN A 69 13.55 -12.38 6.82
CA GLN A 69 14.83 -11.98 6.24
C GLN A 69 14.65 -11.03 5.05
N LEU A 70 13.69 -11.30 4.18
CA LEU A 70 13.39 -10.46 3.02
C LEU A 70 12.88 -9.06 3.43
N PHE A 71 12.05 -8.99 4.46
CA PHE A 71 11.61 -7.70 5.04
C PHE A 71 12.79 -6.92 5.63
N GLU A 72 13.70 -7.60 6.32
CA GLU A 72 14.87 -6.96 6.89
C GLU A 72 15.84 -6.46 5.81
N ASP A 73 16.03 -7.22 4.73
CA ASP A 73 16.82 -6.80 3.57
C ASP A 73 16.20 -5.57 2.88
N ALA A 74 14.87 -5.56 2.69
CA ALA A 74 14.15 -4.42 2.15
C ALA A 74 14.29 -3.18 3.04
N ARG A 75 14.15 -3.35 4.38
CA ARG A 75 14.30 -2.26 5.35
C ARG A 75 15.67 -1.61 5.24
N LYS A 76 16.74 -2.42 5.25
CA LYS A 76 18.12 -1.94 5.11
C LYS A 76 18.34 -1.19 3.80
N ALA A 77 17.77 -1.68 2.72
CA ALA A 77 17.89 -1.06 1.41
C ALA A 77 17.23 0.33 1.35
N TYR A 78 16.01 0.48 1.86
CA TYR A 78 15.35 1.79 1.94
C TYR A 78 16.10 2.75 2.90
N GLN A 79 16.58 2.26 4.05
CA GLN A 79 17.36 3.07 4.96
C GLN A 79 18.69 3.53 4.32
N GLN A 80 19.33 2.68 3.52
CA GLN A 80 20.50 3.05 2.75
C GLN A 80 20.17 4.11 1.68
N ALA A 81 19.03 3.98 0.99
CA ALA A 81 18.57 5.01 0.07
C ALA A 81 18.37 6.35 0.77
N LEU A 82 17.75 6.36 1.95
CA LEU A 82 17.53 7.56 2.76
C LEU A 82 18.81 8.14 3.36
N SER A 83 19.85 7.34 3.56
CA SER A 83 21.17 7.86 3.95
C SER A 83 21.86 8.62 2.83
N ILE A 84 21.52 8.32 1.57
CA ILE A 84 22.05 9.00 0.38
C ILE A 84 21.18 10.21 0.02
N GLU A 85 19.87 10.03 0.04
CA GLU A 85 18.84 11.04 -0.27
C GLU A 85 17.77 11.07 0.83
N PRO A 86 17.96 11.86 1.91
CA PRO A 86 17.09 11.83 3.10
C PRO A 86 15.61 12.16 2.84
N ASP A 87 15.34 12.95 1.81
CA ASP A 87 14.00 13.40 1.44
C ASP A 87 13.44 12.64 0.23
N ASN A 88 14.03 11.49 -0.16
CA ASN A 88 13.57 10.74 -1.31
C ASN A 88 12.17 10.14 -1.04
N LEU A 89 11.17 10.63 -1.77
CA LEU A 89 9.77 10.24 -1.64
C LEU A 89 9.55 8.73 -1.78
N GLN A 90 10.16 8.12 -2.81
CA GLN A 90 9.98 6.70 -3.09
C GLN A 90 10.54 5.84 -1.96
N ALA A 91 11.69 6.22 -1.42
CA ALA A 91 12.31 5.51 -0.29
C ALA A 91 11.48 5.65 1.00
N LEU A 92 10.96 6.85 1.31
CA LEU A 92 10.10 7.09 2.46
C LEU A 92 8.80 6.29 2.35
N VAL A 93 8.11 6.38 1.22
CA VAL A 93 6.84 5.65 1.00
C VAL A 93 7.07 4.14 0.96
N GLY A 94 8.16 3.68 0.31
CA GLY A 94 8.54 2.26 0.28
C GLY A 94 8.79 1.70 1.68
N LEU A 95 9.54 2.43 2.52
CA LEU A 95 9.81 2.05 3.90
C LEU A 95 8.55 2.03 4.77
N ALA A 96 7.68 3.02 4.63
CA ALA A 96 6.41 3.07 5.37
C ALA A 96 5.47 1.93 5.00
N ARG A 97 5.36 1.60 3.69
CA ARG A 97 4.60 0.44 3.20
C ARG A 97 5.18 -0.89 3.71
N LEU A 98 6.50 -0.97 3.79
CA LEU A 98 7.20 -2.13 4.34
C LEU A 98 6.81 -2.33 5.81
N TYR A 99 6.92 -1.29 6.65
CA TYR A 99 6.48 -1.35 8.04
C TYR A 99 5.00 -1.72 8.18
N SER A 100 4.14 -1.16 7.34
CA SER A 100 2.71 -1.54 7.31
C SER A 100 2.50 -3.02 6.97
N SER A 101 3.33 -3.60 6.08
CA SER A 101 3.29 -5.02 5.71
C SER A 101 3.82 -5.93 6.82
N MET A 102 4.67 -5.42 7.68
CA MET A 102 5.19 -6.09 8.88
C MET A 102 4.27 -5.90 10.11
N GLU A 103 3.14 -5.20 9.94
CA GLU A 103 2.22 -4.79 11.02
C GLU A 103 2.85 -3.87 12.07
N ASP A 104 4.00 -3.30 11.76
CA ASP A 104 4.66 -2.28 12.57
C ASP A 104 4.04 -0.90 12.26
N TYR A 105 2.81 -0.72 12.75
CA TYR A 105 2.00 0.45 12.44
C TYR A 105 2.56 1.75 13.03
N GLN A 106 3.35 1.66 14.10
CA GLN A 106 3.98 2.84 14.70
C GLN A 106 5.05 3.42 13.77
N HIS A 107 6.04 2.61 13.36
CA HIS A 107 7.08 3.08 12.44
C HIS A 107 6.51 3.42 11.06
N ALA A 108 5.46 2.72 10.61
CA ALA A 108 4.77 3.08 9.38
C ALA A 108 4.18 4.49 9.46
N GLN A 109 3.49 4.82 10.55
CA GLN A 109 2.90 6.15 10.76
C GLN A 109 3.97 7.23 10.81
N GLU A 110 4.99 7.07 11.65
CA GLU A 110 6.11 8.01 11.78
C GLU A 110 6.77 8.30 10.42
N THR A 111 6.96 7.24 9.62
CA THR A 111 7.59 7.37 8.29
C THR A 111 6.68 8.05 7.28
N TYR A 112 5.37 7.76 7.27
CA TYR A 112 4.40 8.48 6.42
C TYR A 112 4.26 9.94 6.83
N GLU A 113 4.22 10.24 8.13
CA GLU A 113 4.18 11.62 8.64
C GLU A 113 5.43 12.40 8.22
N LEU A 114 6.61 11.77 8.27
CA LEU A 114 7.85 12.37 7.76
C LEU A 114 7.74 12.63 6.25
N ALA A 115 7.25 11.66 5.49
CA ALA A 115 7.01 11.82 4.05
C ALA A 115 6.05 12.98 3.78
N GLY A 116 4.94 13.09 4.51
CA GLY A 116 3.96 14.17 4.38
C GLY A 116 4.52 15.56 4.72
N LYS A 117 5.40 15.64 5.72
CA LYS A 117 6.12 16.89 6.05
C LYS A 117 7.05 17.33 4.92
N LYS A 118 7.72 16.39 4.25
CA LYS A 118 8.65 16.67 3.16
C LYS A 118 7.94 16.91 1.81
N HIS A 119 6.85 16.19 1.59
CA HIS A 119 6.10 16.17 0.33
C HIS A 119 4.60 16.44 0.56
N PRO A 120 4.19 17.59 1.10
CA PRO A 120 2.80 17.82 1.56
C PRO A 120 1.75 17.82 0.44
N LYS A 121 2.17 17.91 -0.82
CA LYS A 121 1.28 17.92 -1.99
C LYS A 121 1.07 16.53 -2.61
N GLU A 122 1.76 15.52 -2.12
CA GLU A 122 1.65 14.15 -2.62
C GLU A 122 0.44 13.46 -2.00
N ALA A 123 -0.66 13.42 -2.74
CA ALA A 123 -1.93 12.87 -2.27
C ALA A 123 -1.84 11.40 -1.82
N GLY A 124 -0.98 10.62 -2.47
CA GLY A 124 -0.76 9.21 -2.14
C GLY A 124 -0.27 8.98 -0.71
N ILE A 125 0.50 9.90 -0.13
CA ILE A 125 0.96 9.80 1.26
C ILE A 125 -0.21 9.89 2.22
N TRP A 126 -1.06 10.90 2.04
CA TRP A 126 -2.23 11.13 2.88
C TRP A 126 -3.26 10.01 2.75
N PHE A 127 -3.39 9.45 1.54
CA PHE A 127 -4.21 8.28 1.30
C PHE A 127 -3.72 7.05 2.10
N GLU A 128 -2.43 6.74 2.03
CA GLU A 128 -1.83 5.60 2.75
C GLU A 128 -1.88 5.81 4.27
N LEU A 129 -1.64 7.04 4.75
CA LEU A 129 -1.73 7.39 6.17
C LEU A 129 -3.18 7.24 6.67
N GLY A 130 -4.16 7.73 5.90
CA GLY A 130 -5.57 7.55 6.21
C GLY A 130 -6.00 6.08 6.24
N MET A 131 -5.47 5.27 5.32
CA MET A 131 -5.70 3.81 5.34
C MET A 131 -5.06 3.13 6.56
N LEU A 132 -3.90 3.61 7.00
CA LEU A 132 -3.23 3.13 8.21
C LEU A 132 -4.08 3.44 9.45
N HIS A 133 -4.55 4.68 9.61
CA HIS A 133 -5.44 5.06 10.71
C HIS A 133 -6.77 4.30 10.68
N ALA A 134 -7.33 4.04 9.48
CA ALA A 134 -8.52 3.22 9.34
C ALA A 134 -8.32 1.77 9.80
N ARG A 135 -7.15 1.16 9.57
CA ARG A 135 -6.80 -0.17 10.10
C ARG A 135 -6.73 -0.16 11.64
N LYS A 136 -6.20 0.91 12.22
CA LYS A 136 -6.18 1.14 13.67
C LYS A 136 -7.56 1.50 14.25
N LYS A 137 -8.59 1.66 13.39
CA LYS A 137 -9.94 2.13 13.74
C LYS A 137 -9.98 3.57 14.29
N GLU A 138 -8.99 4.36 14.00
CA GLU A 138 -8.89 5.78 14.34
C GLU A 138 -9.62 6.61 13.27
N TRP A 139 -10.96 6.43 13.20
CA TRP A 139 -11.78 6.89 12.06
C TRP A 139 -11.73 8.39 11.82
N ASP A 140 -11.74 9.22 12.87
CA ASP A 140 -11.73 10.67 12.70
C ASP A 140 -10.41 11.16 12.08
N ILE A 141 -9.28 10.58 12.48
CA ILE A 141 -7.97 10.89 11.92
C ILE A 141 -7.90 10.36 10.49
N ALA A 142 -8.33 9.12 10.26
CA ALA A 142 -8.38 8.53 8.93
C ALA A 142 -9.19 9.39 7.94
N LEU A 143 -10.34 9.93 8.39
CA LEU A 143 -11.18 10.80 7.56
C LEU A 143 -10.50 12.12 7.23
N ALA A 144 -9.72 12.70 8.16
CA ALA A 144 -8.97 13.93 7.90
C ALA A 144 -7.91 13.71 6.82
N ASP A 145 -7.15 12.63 6.91
CA ASP A 145 -6.11 12.28 5.93
C ASP A 145 -6.70 11.94 4.56
N LEU A 146 -7.74 11.10 4.53
CA LEU A 146 -8.42 10.74 3.27
C LEU A 146 -9.08 11.95 2.61
N ALA A 147 -9.66 12.87 3.39
CA ALA A 147 -10.20 14.10 2.86
C ALA A 147 -9.12 14.98 2.22
N LEU A 148 -7.92 15.02 2.83
CA LEU A 148 -6.79 15.75 2.27
C LEU A 148 -6.29 15.09 0.97
N ALA A 149 -6.22 13.77 0.90
CA ALA A 149 -5.91 13.06 -0.33
C ALA A 149 -6.90 13.39 -1.46
N VAL A 150 -8.20 13.35 -1.17
CA VAL A 150 -9.26 13.73 -2.14
C VAL A 150 -9.17 15.21 -2.53
N LYS A 151 -8.81 16.10 -1.60
CA LYS A 151 -8.61 17.52 -1.90
C LYS A 151 -7.46 17.77 -2.86
N LEU A 152 -6.37 17.00 -2.72
CA LEU A 152 -5.18 17.12 -3.58
C LEU A 152 -5.42 16.50 -4.96
N GLU A 153 -6.14 15.39 -5.03
CA GLU A 153 -6.51 14.70 -6.27
C GLU A 153 -8.03 14.47 -6.35
N PRO A 154 -8.83 15.51 -6.69
CA PRO A 154 -10.29 15.44 -6.62
C PRO A 154 -10.94 14.54 -7.68
N GLU A 155 -10.21 14.14 -8.72
CA GLU A 155 -10.67 13.23 -9.77
C GLU A 155 -10.25 11.78 -9.54
N ASN A 156 -9.47 11.51 -8.48
CA ASN A 156 -9.00 10.17 -8.19
C ASN A 156 -10.13 9.31 -7.59
N ARG A 157 -10.73 8.49 -8.44
CA ARG A 157 -11.88 7.64 -8.08
C ARG A 157 -11.57 6.69 -6.92
N GLN A 158 -10.32 6.22 -6.79
CA GLN A 158 -9.91 5.35 -5.69
C GLN A 158 -9.96 6.10 -4.35
N PHE A 159 -9.42 7.32 -4.32
CA PHE A 159 -9.41 8.13 -3.10
C PHE A 159 -10.83 8.50 -2.67
N ILE A 160 -11.67 8.93 -3.64
CA ILE A 160 -13.07 9.27 -3.40
C ILE A 160 -13.84 8.04 -2.86
N ASN A 161 -13.69 6.87 -3.50
CA ASN A 161 -14.34 5.64 -3.03
C ASN A 161 -13.91 5.28 -1.60
N THR A 162 -12.61 5.29 -1.33
CA THR A 162 -12.08 4.92 -0.02
C THR A 162 -12.56 5.90 1.06
N TYR A 163 -12.56 7.20 0.76
CA TYR A 163 -13.09 8.21 1.68
C TYR A 163 -14.59 8.02 1.95
N GLY A 164 -15.39 7.73 0.90
CA GLY A 164 -16.80 7.40 1.05
C GLY A 164 -17.06 6.20 1.95
N PHE A 165 -16.28 5.13 1.77
CA PHE A 165 -16.37 3.94 2.64
C PHE A 165 -15.92 4.22 4.09
N ALA A 166 -14.89 5.02 4.29
CA ALA A 166 -14.45 5.41 5.63
C ALA A 166 -15.53 6.25 6.34
N LEU A 167 -16.23 7.15 5.63
CA LEU A 167 -17.37 7.88 6.16
C LEU A 167 -18.50 6.94 6.62
N CYS A 168 -18.85 5.93 5.80
CA CYS A 168 -19.83 4.91 6.21
C CYS A 168 -19.40 4.16 7.48
N ARG A 169 -18.11 3.77 7.55
CA ARG A 169 -17.57 3.09 8.74
C ARG A 169 -17.61 3.94 9.99
N ASN A 170 -17.53 5.26 9.84
CA ASN A 170 -17.69 6.22 10.95
C ASN A 170 -19.15 6.65 11.17
N GLY A 171 -20.12 6.01 10.50
CA GLY A 171 -21.54 6.31 10.66
C GLY A 171 -22.04 7.55 9.93
N LYS A 172 -21.20 8.21 9.13
CA LYS A 172 -21.50 9.45 8.39
C LYS A 172 -22.08 9.14 7.01
N PHE A 173 -23.24 8.48 6.96
CA PHE A 173 -23.83 7.94 5.74
C PHE A 173 -24.25 9.00 4.72
N GLU A 174 -24.83 10.10 5.20
CA GLU A 174 -25.24 11.20 4.32
C GLU A 174 -24.04 11.90 3.66
N GLU A 175 -22.96 12.08 4.41
CA GLU A 175 -21.71 12.60 3.85
C GLU A 175 -21.10 11.63 2.84
N SER A 176 -21.16 10.34 3.13
CA SER A 176 -20.71 9.29 2.22
C SER A 176 -21.46 9.32 0.90
N TYR A 177 -22.81 9.45 0.94
CA TYR A 177 -23.62 9.61 -0.27
C TYR A 177 -23.16 10.80 -1.11
N LYS A 178 -22.95 11.98 -0.47
CA LYS A 178 -22.44 13.18 -1.15
C LYS A 178 -21.06 12.99 -1.79
N VAL A 179 -20.27 12.08 -1.25
CA VAL A 179 -18.96 11.72 -1.81
C VAL A 179 -19.14 10.76 -2.98
N PHE A 180 -19.94 9.71 -2.83
CA PHE A 180 -20.13 8.71 -3.89
C PHE A 180 -20.80 9.27 -5.14
N ILE A 181 -21.71 10.23 -5.01
CA ILE A 181 -22.42 10.83 -6.15
C ILE A 181 -21.48 11.65 -7.05
N LYS A 182 -20.28 12.02 -6.59
CA LYS A 182 -19.28 12.69 -7.42
C LYS A 182 -18.72 11.79 -8.52
N ILE A 183 -18.73 10.47 -8.30
CA ILE A 183 -18.10 9.49 -9.20
C ILE A 183 -19.06 8.41 -9.69
N ASN A 184 -20.29 8.41 -9.23
CA ASN A 184 -21.32 7.43 -9.57
C ASN A 184 -22.64 8.12 -9.86
N GLU A 185 -23.50 7.43 -10.64
CA GLU A 185 -24.89 7.79 -10.79
C GLU A 185 -25.64 7.68 -9.43
N PRO A 186 -26.71 8.47 -9.20
CA PRO A 186 -27.45 8.48 -7.94
C PRO A 186 -27.88 7.11 -7.44
N ALA A 187 -28.38 6.26 -8.33
CA ALA A 187 -28.80 4.90 -8.00
C ALA A 187 -27.65 4.08 -7.40
N LYS A 188 -26.48 4.11 -8.04
CA LYS A 188 -25.29 3.38 -7.59
C LYS A 188 -24.73 3.97 -6.28
N ALA A 189 -24.77 5.30 -6.11
CA ALA A 189 -24.34 5.94 -4.87
C ALA A 189 -25.22 5.52 -3.68
N HIS A 190 -26.55 5.52 -3.86
CA HIS A 190 -27.48 5.01 -2.84
C HIS A 190 -27.25 3.53 -2.52
N TYR A 191 -27.05 2.69 -3.54
CA TYR A 191 -26.75 1.28 -3.37
C TYR A 191 -25.47 1.03 -2.55
N GLN A 192 -24.39 1.79 -2.84
CA GLN A 192 -23.15 1.67 -2.08
C GLN A 192 -23.34 2.00 -0.60
N VAL A 193 -24.09 3.06 -0.29
CA VAL A 193 -24.39 3.42 1.10
C VAL A 193 -25.24 2.33 1.76
N ALA A 194 -26.27 1.82 1.08
CA ALA A 194 -27.13 0.75 1.59
C ALA A 194 -26.32 -0.51 1.97
N ARG A 195 -25.39 -0.93 1.11
CA ARG A 195 -24.51 -2.07 1.40
C ARG A 195 -23.69 -1.87 2.68
N MET A 196 -23.23 -0.66 2.91
CA MET A 196 -22.46 -0.36 4.13
C MET A 196 -23.34 -0.29 5.37
N MET A 197 -24.57 0.24 5.23
CA MET A 197 -25.57 0.25 6.31
C MET A 197 -25.96 -1.16 6.73
N GLU A 198 -26.22 -2.05 5.76
CA GLU A 198 -26.48 -3.46 6.04
C GLU A 198 -25.31 -4.11 6.80
N HIS A 199 -24.10 -3.90 6.33
CA HIS A 199 -22.88 -4.48 6.94
C HIS A 199 -22.71 -4.05 8.42
N VAL A 200 -23.20 -2.88 8.80
CA VAL A 200 -23.19 -2.40 10.21
C VAL A 200 -24.50 -2.64 10.94
N GLY A 201 -25.40 -3.43 10.36
CA GLY A 201 -26.66 -3.86 10.98
C GLY A 201 -27.81 -2.86 10.90
N LYS A 202 -27.67 -1.78 10.12
CA LYS A 202 -28.68 -0.74 9.92
C LYS A 202 -29.62 -1.11 8.76
N LYS A 203 -30.41 -2.18 8.96
CA LYS A 203 -31.24 -2.77 7.90
C LYS A 203 -32.34 -1.83 7.39
N GLU A 204 -33.01 -1.11 8.26
CA GLU A 204 -34.13 -0.23 7.86
C GLU A 204 -33.61 0.97 7.06
N GLU A 205 -32.56 1.62 7.53
CA GLU A 205 -31.95 2.73 6.79
C GLU A 205 -31.37 2.25 5.43
N ALA A 206 -30.83 1.02 5.38
CA ALA A 206 -30.38 0.41 4.14
C ALA A 206 -31.54 0.23 3.14
N ARG A 207 -32.72 -0.22 3.61
CA ARG A 207 -33.93 -0.35 2.78
C ARG A 207 -34.35 0.99 2.18
N GLU A 208 -34.33 2.06 2.96
CA GLU A 208 -34.63 3.40 2.44
C GLU A 208 -33.71 3.81 1.31
N HIS A 209 -32.41 3.57 1.47
CA HIS A 209 -31.44 3.86 0.42
C HIS A 209 -31.62 2.97 -0.82
N LEU A 210 -32.00 1.70 -0.67
CA LEU A 210 -32.31 0.82 -1.79
C LEU A 210 -33.58 1.29 -2.54
N ILE A 211 -34.61 1.73 -1.84
CA ILE A 211 -35.80 2.31 -2.46
C ILE A 211 -35.43 3.56 -3.27
N LYS A 212 -34.58 4.45 -2.71
CA LYS A 212 -34.06 5.62 -3.45
C LYS A 212 -33.22 5.20 -4.65
N ALA A 213 -32.43 4.14 -4.55
CA ALA A 213 -31.67 3.60 -5.69
C ALA A 213 -32.59 3.14 -6.81
N LEU A 214 -33.64 2.37 -6.49
CA LEU A 214 -34.61 1.87 -7.46
C LEU A 214 -35.53 2.97 -8.03
N ALA A 215 -35.79 4.03 -7.26
CA ALA A 215 -36.50 5.21 -7.76
C ALA A 215 -35.69 5.95 -8.84
N ASN A 216 -34.35 5.98 -8.73
CA ASN A 216 -33.47 6.56 -9.74
C ASN A 216 -33.19 5.61 -10.92
N GLN A 217 -33.16 4.31 -10.67
CA GLN A 217 -32.93 3.27 -11.68
C GLN A 217 -33.81 2.06 -11.36
N PRO A 218 -35.04 1.98 -11.93
CA PRO A 218 -35.95 0.86 -11.67
C PRO A 218 -35.37 -0.51 -12.06
N ASP A 219 -34.46 -0.53 -13.01
CA ASP A 219 -33.84 -1.75 -13.55
C ASP A 219 -32.41 -1.93 -13.01
N PHE A 220 -32.28 -1.90 -11.67
CA PHE A 220 -31.03 -2.15 -10.96
C PHE A 220 -31.10 -3.50 -10.24
N PRO A 221 -30.56 -4.60 -10.84
CA PRO A 221 -30.72 -5.96 -10.33
C PRO A 221 -30.19 -6.13 -8.91
N ASP A 222 -28.97 -5.66 -8.66
CA ASP A 222 -28.30 -5.80 -7.35
C ASP A 222 -29.11 -5.12 -6.22
N ALA A 223 -29.73 -3.96 -6.50
CA ALA A 223 -30.55 -3.26 -5.52
C ALA A 223 -31.87 -4.00 -5.23
N LYS A 224 -32.49 -4.62 -6.26
CA LYS A 224 -33.69 -5.45 -6.11
C LYS A 224 -33.40 -6.69 -5.27
N GLU A 225 -32.32 -7.40 -5.59
CA GLU A 225 -31.89 -8.60 -4.87
C GLU A 225 -31.64 -8.29 -3.38
N MET A 226 -30.85 -7.24 -3.14
CA MET A 226 -30.53 -6.82 -1.78
C MET A 226 -31.78 -6.37 -1.01
N LEU A 227 -32.70 -5.63 -1.63
CA LEU A 227 -33.94 -5.21 -0.98
C LEU A 227 -34.81 -6.40 -0.60
N THR A 228 -34.84 -7.43 -1.44
CA THR A 228 -35.57 -8.68 -1.18
C THR A 228 -34.95 -9.45 -0.01
N SER A 229 -33.62 -9.53 0.04
CA SER A 229 -32.90 -10.21 1.12
C SER A 229 -33.08 -9.55 2.49
N LEU A 230 -33.20 -8.22 2.53
CA LEU A 230 -33.46 -7.47 3.77
C LEU A 230 -34.90 -7.58 4.26
N GLY A 231 -35.83 -8.07 3.44
CA GLY A 231 -37.24 -8.26 3.78
C GLY A 231 -37.58 -9.64 4.35
N GLN A 232 -36.59 -10.52 4.38
CA GLN A 232 -36.70 -11.86 4.99
C GLN A 232 -36.12 -11.83 6.42
#